data_7969c04b591aba38a8d07ec02b4b8fa2
#
_entry.id   7969c04b591aba38a8d07ec02b4b8fa2
#
_cell.length_a   1.000
_cell.length_b   1.000
_cell.length_c   1.000
_cell.angle_alpha   90.00
_cell.angle_beta   90.00
_cell.angle_gamma   90.00
#
_symmetry.space_group_name_H-M   'P 1'
#
loop_
_entity.id
_entity.type
_entity.pdbx_description
1 polymer ?
#
loop_
_entity_poly.entity_id
_entity_poly.type
_entity_poly.pdbx_seq_one_letter_code
_entity_poly.pdbx_strand_id
1 'polypeptide(L)'
;MAHEFVRPRKARPGDHLAVLSPSFAAPGAYPGIHEQAMRRLADLTGLVPVEYPTTRQVGASAAARAADINAAFADPQVRGILAVIGGDDQITVIPHLDGDLARADPKPFLGTSDNTNLHHWLCGLGIASFYGGSSQVHLGPGPAVDDIHVRSLRAALLTGERLEITDPGESEDIGIDWADPQALKSFGEREPTEPWSWYGPPRAVTGPTWGGCLEVIQWILTAGRFPFSPEALHGGVLIIETSEELLPAREVGWIVRSLGERGFLSAVDAVLVARPPVSDHTRRPPAADRARLREQQRDTVVDVVSRYNPEAVVCVGVPFGHTKPQWILPHGGPITVDGVERRIFADYR
;
A
#
# COMPACT_ATOMS: atom_id res chain seq x y z
N MET A 1 4.25 25.95 -2.96
CA MET A 1 2.80 25.62 -3.03
C MET A 1 2.71 24.11 -3.01
N ALA A 2 1.98 23.52 -2.06
CA ALA A 2 1.77 22.08 -2.04
C ALA A 2 1.18 21.65 -3.39
N HIS A 3 1.73 20.63 -4.02
CA HIS A 3 1.18 20.06 -5.26
C HIS A 3 -0.24 19.55 -4.95
N GLU A 4 -1.25 20.18 -5.56
CA GLU A 4 -2.61 19.69 -5.47
C GLU A 4 -2.77 18.52 -6.45
N PHE A 5 -2.88 17.32 -5.90
CA PHE A 5 -3.08 16.11 -6.70
C PHE A 5 -4.53 16.05 -7.21
N VAL A 6 -4.69 15.63 -8.46
CA VAL A 6 -5.99 15.27 -9.01
C VAL A 6 -6.51 14.05 -8.25
N ARG A 7 -7.70 14.18 -7.66
CA ARG A 7 -8.40 13.09 -6.97
C ARG A 7 -9.37 12.42 -7.93
N PRO A 8 -9.16 11.13 -8.27
CA PRO A 8 -10.03 10.43 -9.19
C PRO A 8 -11.46 10.34 -8.67
N ARG A 9 -12.44 10.43 -9.57
CA ARG A 9 -13.87 10.32 -9.21
C ARG A 9 -14.15 8.92 -8.67
N LYS A 10 -15.03 8.86 -7.67
CA LYS A 10 -15.51 7.60 -7.08
C LYS A 10 -16.38 6.84 -8.06
N ALA A 11 -16.27 5.51 -8.00
CA ALA A 11 -17.13 4.60 -8.73
C ALA A 11 -18.53 4.52 -8.10
N ARG A 12 -19.48 3.97 -8.84
CA ARG A 12 -20.86 3.71 -8.39
C ARG A 12 -21.18 2.23 -8.59
N PRO A 13 -22.10 1.65 -7.81
CA PRO A 13 -22.57 0.30 -8.06
C PRO A 13 -22.98 0.11 -9.53
N GLY A 14 -22.50 -0.99 -10.13
CA GLY A 14 -22.67 -1.29 -11.57
C GLY A 14 -21.53 -0.83 -12.47
N ASP A 15 -20.64 0.09 -12.01
CA ASP A 15 -19.43 0.45 -12.77
C ASP A 15 -18.42 -0.71 -12.78
N HIS A 16 -17.57 -0.75 -13.81
CA HIS A 16 -16.51 -1.75 -13.91
C HIS A 16 -15.33 -1.41 -13.02
N LEU A 17 -14.78 -2.43 -12.37
CA LEU A 17 -13.52 -2.39 -11.66
C LEU A 17 -12.51 -3.30 -12.36
N ALA A 18 -11.48 -2.74 -12.97
CA ALA A 18 -10.41 -3.52 -13.57
C ALA A 18 -9.60 -4.22 -12.50
N VAL A 19 -9.46 -5.55 -12.60
CA VAL A 19 -8.64 -6.38 -11.71
C VAL A 19 -7.45 -6.90 -12.51
N LEU A 20 -6.26 -6.36 -12.22
CA LEU A 20 -5.07 -6.52 -13.04
C LEU A 20 -3.94 -7.22 -12.29
N SER A 21 -3.06 -7.89 -13.03
CA SER A 21 -1.78 -8.41 -12.54
C SER A 21 -0.60 -7.56 -13.08
N PRO A 22 -0.35 -6.38 -12.49
CA PRO A 22 0.72 -5.50 -12.98
C PRO A 22 2.12 -6.07 -12.71
N SER A 23 2.23 -7.03 -11.79
CA SER A 23 3.44 -7.74 -11.40
C SER A 23 3.20 -9.24 -11.46
N PHE A 24 3.12 -9.94 -10.32
CA PHE A 24 2.87 -11.38 -10.30
C PHE A 24 1.40 -11.74 -10.59
N ALA A 25 1.16 -12.66 -11.53
CA ALA A 25 -0.19 -13.12 -11.88
C ALA A 25 -0.66 -14.26 -10.95
N ALA A 26 -0.78 -13.97 -9.65
CA ALA A 26 -1.24 -14.93 -8.65
C ALA A 26 -2.58 -15.63 -8.98
N PRO A 27 -3.55 -15.00 -9.66
CA PRO A 27 -4.76 -15.68 -10.11
C PRO A 27 -4.53 -16.90 -10.99
N GLY A 28 -3.45 -16.90 -11.77
CA GLY A 28 -3.07 -18.05 -12.59
C GLY A 28 -2.49 -19.21 -11.77
N ALA A 29 -1.78 -18.90 -10.70
CA ALA A 29 -1.17 -19.87 -9.79
C ALA A 29 -2.18 -20.39 -8.74
N TYR A 30 -3.04 -19.51 -8.22
CA TYR A 30 -3.97 -19.79 -7.12
C TYR A 30 -5.40 -19.33 -7.45
N PRO A 31 -6.04 -19.96 -8.44
CA PRO A 31 -7.34 -19.51 -8.96
C PRO A 31 -8.46 -19.53 -7.91
N GLY A 32 -8.45 -20.48 -6.96
CA GLY A 32 -9.49 -20.58 -5.92
C GLY A 32 -9.55 -19.33 -5.03
N ILE A 33 -8.42 -18.77 -4.66
CA ILE A 33 -8.33 -17.52 -3.88
C ILE A 33 -8.89 -16.36 -4.71
N HIS A 34 -8.50 -16.28 -5.97
CA HIS A 34 -8.97 -15.23 -6.88
C HIS A 34 -10.49 -15.28 -7.10
N GLU A 35 -11.05 -16.46 -7.35
CA GLU A 35 -12.51 -16.64 -7.52
C GLU A 35 -13.29 -16.17 -6.29
N GLN A 36 -12.78 -16.45 -5.08
CA GLN A 36 -13.39 -15.95 -3.84
C GLN A 36 -13.29 -14.43 -3.75
N ALA A 37 -12.13 -13.86 -4.10
CA ALA A 37 -11.91 -12.41 -4.10
C ALA A 37 -12.86 -11.70 -5.06
N MET A 38 -13.05 -12.20 -6.28
CA MET A 38 -13.92 -11.60 -7.29
C MET A 38 -15.39 -11.56 -6.83
N ARG A 39 -15.89 -12.65 -6.22
CA ARG A 39 -17.24 -12.67 -5.63
C ARG A 39 -17.38 -11.64 -4.51
N ARG A 40 -16.47 -11.66 -3.53
CA ARG A 40 -16.49 -10.72 -2.40
C ARG A 40 -16.38 -9.27 -2.83
N LEU A 41 -15.56 -8.99 -3.84
CA LEU A 41 -15.40 -7.65 -4.39
C LEU A 41 -16.72 -7.11 -4.94
N ALA A 42 -17.43 -7.94 -5.73
CA ALA A 42 -18.76 -7.59 -6.23
C ALA A 42 -19.76 -7.40 -5.08
N ASP A 43 -19.82 -8.32 -4.12
CA ASP A 43 -20.74 -8.27 -2.99
C ASP A 43 -20.51 -7.05 -2.07
N LEU A 44 -19.24 -6.71 -1.78
CA LEU A 44 -18.88 -5.63 -0.88
C LEU A 44 -19.03 -4.23 -1.50
N THR A 45 -18.89 -4.12 -2.83
CA THR A 45 -18.84 -2.82 -3.52
C THR A 45 -20.00 -2.58 -4.46
N GLY A 46 -20.66 -3.63 -4.96
CA GLY A 46 -21.63 -3.54 -6.04
C GLY A 46 -21.00 -3.23 -7.41
N LEU A 47 -19.67 -3.21 -7.50
CA LEU A 47 -18.94 -3.02 -8.76
C LEU A 47 -18.91 -4.33 -9.54
N VAL A 48 -18.67 -4.24 -10.85
CA VAL A 48 -18.48 -5.38 -11.74
C VAL A 48 -16.97 -5.61 -11.94
N PRO A 49 -16.36 -6.61 -11.28
CA PRO A 49 -14.94 -6.91 -11.48
C PRO A 49 -14.70 -7.43 -12.90
N VAL A 50 -13.72 -6.86 -13.59
CA VAL A 50 -13.35 -7.23 -14.98
C VAL A 50 -11.88 -7.62 -15.02
N GLU A 51 -11.62 -8.83 -15.53
CA GLU A 51 -10.25 -9.31 -15.76
C GLU A 51 -9.76 -8.91 -17.15
N TYR A 52 -8.44 -8.80 -17.28
CA TYR A 52 -7.76 -8.48 -18.52
C TYR A 52 -6.91 -9.67 -18.99
N PRO A 53 -6.41 -9.67 -20.23
CA PRO A 53 -5.70 -10.83 -20.81
C PRO A 53 -4.57 -11.37 -19.94
N THR A 54 -3.79 -10.52 -19.27
CA THR A 54 -2.67 -10.95 -18.44
C THR A 54 -3.02 -11.22 -16.98
N THR A 55 -4.26 -10.97 -16.54
CA THR A 55 -4.67 -11.13 -15.13
C THR A 55 -4.34 -12.53 -14.59
N ARG A 56 -4.54 -13.58 -15.41
CA ARG A 56 -4.22 -14.98 -15.02
C ARG A 56 -2.99 -15.55 -15.71
N GLN A 57 -2.26 -14.74 -16.47
CA GLN A 57 -1.12 -15.22 -17.26
C GLN A 57 0.19 -15.10 -16.49
N VAL A 58 0.61 -16.16 -15.80
CA VAL A 58 1.93 -16.21 -15.14
C VAL A 58 3.03 -16.06 -16.19
N GLY A 59 4.00 -15.17 -15.91
CA GLY A 59 5.13 -14.89 -16.81
C GLY A 59 4.76 -14.03 -18.03
N ALA A 60 3.64 -13.29 -17.98
CA ALA A 60 3.33 -12.31 -19.02
C ALA A 60 4.44 -11.24 -19.11
N SER A 61 4.76 -10.81 -20.34
CA SER A 61 5.79 -9.78 -20.56
C SER A 61 5.39 -8.45 -19.95
N ALA A 62 6.36 -7.61 -19.61
CA ALA A 62 6.14 -6.26 -19.09
C ALA A 62 5.27 -5.42 -20.06
N ALA A 63 5.51 -5.51 -21.36
CA ALA A 63 4.73 -4.80 -22.38
C ALA A 63 3.26 -5.29 -22.42
N ALA A 64 3.00 -6.60 -22.26
CA ALA A 64 1.64 -7.12 -22.24
C ALA A 64 0.88 -6.67 -20.98
N ARG A 65 1.52 -6.70 -19.80
CA ARG A 65 0.95 -6.19 -18.55
C ARG A 65 0.66 -4.69 -18.62
N ALA A 66 1.55 -3.91 -19.24
CA ALA A 66 1.34 -2.49 -19.47
C ALA A 66 0.19 -2.22 -20.44
N ALA A 67 0.02 -3.06 -21.48
CA ALA A 67 -1.11 -2.93 -22.40
C ALA A 67 -2.46 -3.08 -21.68
N ASP A 68 -2.57 -3.99 -20.72
CA ASP A 68 -3.79 -4.16 -19.89
C ASP A 68 -4.03 -2.94 -18.99
N ILE A 69 -2.98 -2.36 -18.38
CA ILE A 69 -3.09 -1.14 -17.58
C ILE A 69 -3.55 0.04 -18.46
N ASN A 70 -2.93 0.22 -19.62
CA ASN A 70 -3.30 1.26 -20.57
C ASN A 70 -4.75 1.10 -21.06
N ALA A 71 -5.17 -0.14 -21.36
CA ALA A 71 -6.54 -0.44 -21.75
C ALA A 71 -7.55 -0.13 -20.63
N ALA A 72 -7.21 -0.43 -19.37
CA ALA A 72 -8.05 -0.10 -18.23
C ALA A 72 -8.20 1.42 -18.04
N PHE A 73 -7.14 2.21 -18.25
CA PHE A 73 -7.24 3.67 -18.22
C PHE A 73 -8.04 4.23 -19.42
N ALA A 74 -7.93 3.62 -20.60
CA ALA A 74 -8.63 4.05 -21.80
C ALA A 74 -10.14 3.72 -21.79
N ASP A 75 -10.57 2.70 -21.06
CA ASP A 75 -11.97 2.25 -21.04
C ASP A 75 -12.85 3.16 -20.17
N PRO A 76 -13.83 3.90 -20.75
CA PRO A 76 -14.71 4.79 -20.00
C PRO A 76 -15.68 4.07 -19.06
N GLN A 77 -15.90 2.74 -19.20
CA GLN A 77 -16.73 1.95 -18.30
C GLN A 77 -15.98 1.57 -17.01
N VAL A 78 -14.65 1.55 -17.06
CA VAL A 78 -13.82 1.28 -15.88
C VAL A 78 -13.74 2.53 -15.01
N ARG A 79 -14.15 2.39 -13.74
CA ARG A 79 -14.16 3.49 -12.76
C ARG A 79 -13.23 3.25 -11.57
N GLY A 80 -12.41 2.20 -11.63
CA GLY A 80 -11.37 1.92 -10.66
C GLY A 80 -10.46 0.79 -11.14
N ILE A 81 -9.27 0.68 -10.58
CA ILE A 81 -8.27 -0.32 -10.90
C ILE A 81 -7.75 -0.92 -9.60
N LEU A 82 -7.79 -2.25 -9.49
CA LEU A 82 -7.25 -3.00 -8.35
C LEU A 82 -6.18 -3.97 -8.82
N ALA A 83 -4.98 -3.88 -8.25
CA ALA A 83 -3.94 -4.86 -8.46
C ALA A 83 -4.25 -6.15 -7.68
N VAL A 84 -4.02 -7.32 -8.31
CA VAL A 84 -4.25 -8.61 -7.64
C VAL A 84 -3.27 -8.83 -6.50
N ILE A 85 -1.99 -8.48 -6.71
CA ILE A 85 -0.89 -8.56 -5.74
C ILE A 85 0.29 -7.69 -6.24
N GLY A 86 1.36 -7.64 -5.44
CA GLY A 86 2.68 -7.14 -5.85
C GLY A 86 3.51 -8.17 -6.62
N GLY A 87 4.82 -8.16 -6.39
CA GLY A 87 5.87 -8.95 -7.02
C GLY A 87 7.20 -8.23 -6.90
N ASP A 88 8.07 -8.34 -7.91
CA ASP A 88 9.44 -7.82 -7.85
C ASP A 88 9.94 -7.15 -9.15
N ASP A 89 9.12 -7.12 -10.21
CA ASP A 89 9.58 -6.68 -11.53
C ASP A 89 8.71 -5.58 -12.19
N GLN A 90 7.74 -5.01 -11.46
CA GLN A 90 6.81 -4.01 -12.01
C GLN A 90 7.54 -2.75 -12.53
N ILE A 91 8.73 -2.46 -12.02
CA ILE A 91 9.56 -1.36 -12.52
C ILE A 91 9.83 -1.47 -14.03
N THR A 92 9.80 -2.69 -14.59
CA THR A 92 9.97 -2.96 -16.03
C THR A 92 8.71 -2.64 -16.85
N VAL A 93 7.55 -2.60 -16.22
CA VAL A 93 6.25 -2.26 -16.84
C VAL A 93 6.14 -0.76 -17.08
N ILE A 94 6.68 0.05 -16.18
CA ILE A 94 6.55 1.52 -16.19
C ILE A 94 6.93 2.18 -17.53
N PRO A 95 8.03 1.79 -18.22
CA PRO A 95 8.40 2.40 -19.50
C PRO A 95 7.38 2.23 -20.63
N HIS A 96 6.44 1.30 -20.50
CA HIS A 96 5.42 0.98 -21.50
C HIS A 96 4.06 1.62 -21.19
N LEU A 97 3.95 2.38 -20.09
CA LEU A 97 2.71 3.04 -19.69
C LEU A 97 2.49 4.35 -20.43
N ASP A 98 1.24 4.62 -20.77
CA ASP A 98 0.81 5.86 -21.40
C ASP A 98 0.20 6.80 -20.35
N GLY A 99 0.97 7.83 -19.96
CA GLY A 99 0.53 8.82 -18.96
C GLY A 99 -0.61 9.71 -19.44
N ASP A 100 -0.80 9.88 -20.76
CA ASP A 100 -1.87 10.73 -21.28
C ASP A 100 -3.24 10.05 -21.12
N LEU A 101 -3.31 8.73 -21.21
CA LEU A 101 -4.53 7.97 -20.89
C LEU A 101 -4.92 8.14 -19.41
N ALA A 102 -3.96 8.04 -18.50
CA ALA A 102 -4.22 8.24 -17.08
C ALA A 102 -4.63 9.68 -16.73
N ARG A 103 -4.05 10.68 -17.40
CA ARG A 103 -4.43 12.11 -17.23
C ARG A 103 -5.79 12.42 -17.81
N ALA A 104 -6.16 11.79 -18.94
CA ALA A 104 -7.42 12.05 -19.62
C ALA A 104 -8.63 11.59 -18.81
N ASP A 105 -8.52 10.46 -18.11
CA ASP A 105 -9.57 9.92 -17.23
C ASP A 105 -8.95 9.26 -15.99
N PRO A 106 -8.56 10.06 -14.98
CA PRO A 106 -7.96 9.53 -13.75
C PRO A 106 -8.91 8.58 -13.02
N LYS A 107 -8.40 7.42 -12.62
CA LYS A 107 -9.16 6.37 -11.94
C LYS A 107 -8.53 6.03 -10.59
N PRO A 108 -9.31 5.76 -9.53
CA PRO A 108 -8.78 5.21 -8.30
C PRO A 108 -7.94 3.95 -8.60
N PHE A 109 -6.68 3.97 -8.23
CA PHE A 109 -5.79 2.80 -8.31
C PHE A 109 -5.49 2.32 -6.90
N LEU A 110 -5.63 1.02 -6.66
CA LEU A 110 -5.34 0.35 -5.40
C LEU A 110 -4.29 -0.73 -5.62
N GLY A 111 -3.29 -0.76 -4.76
CA GLY A 111 -2.22 -1.76 -4.78
C GLY A 111 -1.24 -1.56 -3.63
N THR A 112 -0.41 -2.55 -3.36
CA THR A 112 0.61 -2.55 -2.29
C THR A 112 1.90 -3.19 -2.80
N SER A 113 2.98 -3.13 -2.02
CA SER A 113 4.24 -3.81 -2.34
C SER A 113 4.87 -3.27 -3.63
N ASP A 114 5.19 -4.12 -4.60
CA ASP A 114 5.75 -3.74 -5.91
C ASP A 114 4.88 -2.70 -6.66
N ASN A 115 3.57 -2.62 -6.34
CA ASN A 115 2.69 -1.56 -6.87
C ASN A 115 3.10 -0.14 -6.41
N THR A 116 4.05 0.01 -5.50
CA THR A 116 4.73 1.28 -5.22
C THR A 116 5.24 1.93 -6.51
N ASN A 117 5.67 1.16 -7.51
CA ASN A 117 6.05 1.67 -8.82
C ASN A 117 4.91 2.43 -9.51
N LEU A 118 3.70 1.86 -9.55
CA LEU A 118 2.52 2.51 -10.14
C LEU A 118 2.05 3.71 -9.32
N HIS A 119 2.13 3.65 -7.99
CA HIS A 119 1.83 4.80 -7.14
C HIS A 119 2.76 5.98 -7.42
N HIS A 120 4.07 5.72 -7.55
CA HIS A 120 5.04 6.77 -7.89
C HIS A 120 4.88 7.29 -9.32
N TRP A 121 4.53 6.42 -10.27
CA TRP A 121 4.20 6.84 -11.64
C TRP A 121 2.98 7.77 -11.66
N LEU A 122 1.87 7.41 -11.01
CA LEU A 122 0.68 8.25 -10.89
C LEU A 122 0.98 9.56 -10.17
N CYS A 123 1.76 9.50 -9.08
CA CYS A 123 2.21 10.67 -8.34
C CYS A 123 3.00 11.63 -9.26
N GLY A 124 3.90 11.11 -10.10
CA GLY A 124 4.62 11.89 -11.11
C GLY A 124 3.71 12.53 -12.17
N LEU A 125 2.52 11.99 -12.40
CA LEU A 125 1.47 12.57 -13.25
C LEU A 125 0.57 13.57 -12.51
N GLY A 126 0.76 13.76 -11.19
CA GLY A 126 -0.10 14.60 -10.35
C GLY A 126 -1.43 13.93 -10.00
N ILE A 127 -1.54 12.61 -10.03
CA ILE A 127 -2.76 11.84 -9.75
C ILE A 127 -2.62 11.12 -8.41
N ALA A 128 -3.62 11.30 -7.53
CA ALA A 128 -3.70 10.57 -6.27
C ALA A 128 -4.16 9.11 -6.50
N SER A 129 -3.70 8.22 -5.63
CA SER A 129 -4.03 6.81 -5.63
C SER A 129 -4.25 6.30 -4.20
N PHE A 130 -4.37 4.98 -3.98
CA PHE A 130 -4.62 4.41 -2.66
C PHE A 130 -3.67 3.25 -2.39
N TYR A 131 -2.73 3.45 -1.46
CA TYR A 131 -1.75 2.44 -1.07
C TYR A 131 -2.39 1.39 -0.19
N GLY A 132 -2.41 0.16 -0.66
CA GLY A 132 -3.09 -0.97 -0.04
C GLY A 132 -4.15 -1.58 -0.96
N GLY A 133 -4.76 -2.64 -0.49
CA GLY A 133 -5.71 -3.41 -1.27
C GLY A 133 -5.01 -4.40 -2.21
N SER A 134 -5.47 -5.63 -2.16
CA SER A 134 -5.02 -6.72 -3.03
C SER A 134 -6.13 -7.76 -3.03
N SER A 135 -6.57 -8.16 -4.23
CA SER A 135 -7.58 -9.20 -4.31
C SER A 135 -7.07 -10.53 -3.77
N GLN A 136 -5.81 -10.85 -4.03
CA GLN A 136 -5.20 -12.12 -3.65
C GLN A 136 -4.85 -12.21 -2.15
N VAL A 137 -4.47 -11.08 -1.52
CA VAL A 137 -3.99 -11.08 -0.13
C VAL A 137 -5.10 -10.79 0.87
N HIS A 138 -5.99 -9.84 0.54
CA HIS A 138 -6.93 -9.28 1.51
C HIS A 138 -8.39 -9.67 1.25
N LEU A 139 -8.79 -9.87 -0.02
CA LEU A 139 -10.17 -10.18 -0.36
C LEU A 139 -10.41 -11.68 -0.51
N GLY A 140 -9.42 -12.43 -1.03
CA GLY A 140 -9.57 -13.85 -1.31
C GLY A 140 -9.48 -14.74 -0.07
N PRO A 141 -8.43 -14.67 0.75
CA PRO A 141 -8.23 -15.60 1.87
C PRO A 141 -9.21 -15.39 3.03
N GLY A 142 -9.29 -16.42 3.87
CA GLY A 142 -10.02 -16.39 5.13
C GLY A 142 -11.53 -16.59 5.02
N PRO A 143 -12.24 -16.67 6.17
CA PRO A 143 -13.68 -16.86 6.23
C PRO A 143 -14.46 -15.59 5.84
N ALA A 144 -13.85 -14.41 6.02
CA ALA A 144 -14.43 -13.10 5.73
C ALA A 144 -13.31 -12.11 5.36
N VAL A 145 -13.68 -10.94 4.87
CA VAL A 145 -12.76 -9.79 4.72
C VAL A 145 -12.80 -8.99 6.01
N ASP A 146 -11.62 -8.56 6.50
CA ASP A 146 -11.52 -7.78 7.73
C ASP A 146 -12.23 -6.42 7.61
N ASP A 147 -12.94 -6.01 8.66
CA ASP A 147 -13.78 -4.80 8.68
C ASP A 147 -13.02 -3.52 8.31
N ILE A 148 -11.80 -3.35 8.82
CA ILE A 148 -10.99 -2.16 8.51
C ILE A 148 -10.64 -2.11 7.03
N HIS A 149 -10.40 -3.29 6.41
CA HIS A 149 -10.13 -3.40 4.99
C HIS A 149 -11.39 -3.09 4.16
N VAL A 150 -12.55 -3.64 4.54
CA VAL A 150 -13.85 -3.35 3.88
C VAL A 150 -14.16 -1.85 3.93
N ARG A 151 -14.02 -1.22 5.10
CA ARG A 151 -14.29 0.21 5.28
C ARG A 151 -13.40 1.06 4.39
N SER A 152 -12.08 0.84 4.42
CA SER A 152 -11.14 1.61 3.61
C SER A 152 -11.26 1.33 2.11
N LEU A 153 -11.57 0.09 1.70
CA LEU A 153 -11.86 -0.26 0.30
C LEU A 153 -13.07 0.52 -0.23
N ARG A 154 -14.17 0.55 0.54
CA ARG A 154 -15.37 1.31 0.17
C ARG A 154 -15.12 2.81 0.15
N ALA A 155 -14.37 3.33 1.11
CA ALA A 155 -13.97 4.73 1.13
C ALA A 155 -13.12 5.10 -0.09
N ALA A 156 -12.15 4.27 -0.45
CA ALA A 156 -11.27 4.48 -1.61
C ALA A 156 -12.03 4.45 -2.94
N LEU A 157 -12.94 3.49 -3.12
CA LEU A 157 -13.61 3.27 -4.39
C LEU A 157 -14.94 4.02 -4.51
N LEU A 158 -15.74 4.15 -3.45
CA LEU A 158 -17.15 4.53 -3.53
C LEU A 158 -17.49 5.83 -2.79
N THR A 159 -17.17 5.93 -1.48
CA THR A 159 -17.76 6.98 -0.63
C THR A 159 -16.89 8.22 -0.50
N GLY A 160 -15.57 8.08 -0.53
CA GLY A 160 -14.65 9.20 -0.34
C GLY A 160 -14.69 9.79 1.08
N GLU A 161 -15.22 9.07 2.06
CA GLU A 161 -15.34 9.54 3.43
C GLU A 161 -13.98 9.71 4.13
N ARG A 162 -13.98 10.45 5.24
CA ARG A 162 -12.83 10.55 6.12
C ARG A 162 -12.94 9.50 7.21
N LEU A 163 -11.93 8.64 7.32
CA LEU A 163 -11.90 7.56 8.31
C LEU A 163 -10.79 7.78 9.33
N GLU A 164 -11.07 7.41 10.57
CA GLU A 164 -10.03 7.21 11.57
C GLU A 164 -9.36 5.87 11.34
N ILE A 165 -8.04 5.88 11.23
CA ILE A 165 -7.21 4.68 11.18
C ILE A 165 -7.06 4.17 12.60
N THR A 166 -7.42 2.93 12.84
CA THR A 166 -7.43 2.32 14.17
C THR A 166 -6.61 1.04 14.20
N ASP A 167 -6.16 0.66 15.39
CA ASP A 167 -5.57 -0.65 15.64
C ASP A 167 -6.63 -1.75 15.44
N PRO A 168 -6.31 -2.84 14.72
CA PRO A 168 -7.23 -3.96 14.54
C PRO A 168 -7.36 -4.86 15.80
N GLY A 169 -6.50 -4.70 16.81
CA GLY A 169 -6.44 -5.51 18.01
C GLY A 169 -5.65 -6.82 17.84
N GLU A 170 -5.75 -7.45 16.69
CA GLU A 170 -5.00 -8.65 16.33
C GLU A 170 -4.46 -8.55 14.92
N SER A 171 -3.31 -9.16 14.66
CA SER A 171 -2.72 -9.21 13.33
C SER A 171 -1.95 -10.49 13.06
N GLU A 172 -1.79 -10.79 11.78
CA GLU A 172 -0.94 -11.87 11.28
C GLU A 172 0.07 -11.33 10.28
N ASP A 173 1.28 -11.88 10.31
CA ASP A 173 2.32 -11.56 9.31
C ASP A 173 2.03 -12.31 8.01
N ILE A 174 1.65 -13.59 8.13
CA ILE A 174 1.36 -14.50 7.03
C ILE A 174 0.05 -15.23 7.25
N GLY A 175 -0.68 -15.47 6.16
CA GLY A 175 -1.87 -16.31 6.17
C GLY A 175 -1.55 -17.80 6.05
N ILE A 176 -2.57 -18.58 5.74
CA ILE A 176 -2.42 -19.96 5.32
C ILE A 176 -1.93 -19.97 3.87
N ASP A 177 -1.07 -20.93 3.52
CA ASP A 177 -0.59 -21.12 2.15
C ASP A 177 -1.78 -21.24 1.18
N TRP A 178 -1.75 -20.47 0.11
CA TRP A 178 -2.86 -20.41 -0.85
C TRP A 178 -3.05 -21.71 -1.65
N ALA A 179 -2.09 -22.63 -1.64
CA ALA A 179 -2.24 -23.97 -2.15
C ALA A 179 -3.07 -24.88 -1.23
N ASP A 180 -3.20 -24.51 0.06
CA ASP A 180 -4.03 -25.22 1.01
C ASP A 180 -5.50 -24.75 0.91
N PRO A 181 -6.48 -25.63 0.67
CA PRO A 181 -7.90 -25.28 0.65
C PRO A 181 -8.42 -24.62 1.94
N GLN A 182 -7.72 -24.77 3.07
CA GLN A 182 -8.06 -24.07 4.32
C GLN A 182 -7.85 -22.56 4.21
N ALA A 183 -6.99 -22.09 3.30
CA ALA A 183 -6.80 -20.67 3.06
C ALA A 183 -8.08 -19.93 2.66
N LEU A 184 -9.08 -20.64 2.10
CA LEU A 184 -10.39 -20.07 1.77
C LEU A 184 -11.34 -19.95 2.98
N LYS A 185 -11.05 -20.62 4.09
CA LYS A 185 -11.99 -20.83 5.21
C LYS A 185 -11.48 -20.31 6.55
N SER A 186 -10.17 -20.08 6.67
CA SER A 186 -9.53 -19.71 7.93
C SER A 186 -8.50 -18.63 7.70
N PHE A 187 -8.31 -17.77 8.70
CA PHE A 187 -7.16 -16.89 8.78
C PHE A 187 -5.91 -17.68 9.19
N GLY A 188 -4.74 -17.06 9.05
CA GLY A 188 -3.51 -17.57 9.65
C GLY A 188 -3.51 -17.43 11.17
N GLU A 189 -2.33 -17.57 11.75
CA GLU A 189 -2.16 -17.39 13.19
C GLU A 189 -2.14 -15.89 13.53
N ARG A 190 -3.22 -15.39 14.12
CA ARG A 190 -3.32 -14.02 14.61
C ARG A 190 -2.79 -13.90 16.02
N GLU A 191 -2.11 -12.81 16.30
CA GLU A 191 -1.60 -12.44 17.60
C GLU A 191 -2.03 -11.00 17.98
N PRO A 192 -2.15 -10.67 19.27
CA PRO A 192 -2.42 -9.29 19.67
C PRO A 192 -1.40 -8.32 19.06
N THR A 193 -1.88 -7.18 18.55
CA THR A 193 -1.02 -6.12 18.03
C THR A 193 -0.28 -5.42 19.15
N GLU A 194 0.97 -5.04 18.89
CA GLU A 194 1.71 -4.15 19.76
C GLU A 194 1.09 -2.73 19.71
N PRO A 195 1.02 -2.01 20.85
CA PRO A 195 0.55 -0.62 20.83
C PRO A 195 1.39 0.27 19.90
N TRP A 196 0.74 1.21 19.21
CA TRP A 196 1.45 2.19 18.40
C TRP A 196 2.40 3.03 19.24
N SER A 197 3.57 3.29 18.69
CA SER A 197 4.59 4.11 19.34
C SER A 197 4.69 5.47 18.67
N TRP A 198 4.64 6.55 19.47
CA TRP A 198 4.61 7.92 19.01
C TRP A 198 5.86 8.67 19.45
N TYR A 199 6.46 9.44 18.54
CA TYR A 199 7.68 10.20 18.74
C TYR A 199 7.58 11.58 18.08
N GLY A 200 8.53 12.47 18.44
CA GLY A 200 8.55 13.85 17.95
C GLY A 200 7.63 14.78 18.74
N PRO A 201 7.47 16.04 18.29
CA PRO A 201 6.70 17.04 18.99
C PRO A 201 5.19 16.70 18.98
N PRO A 202 4.46 17.03 20.09
CA PRO A 202 3.02 16.78 20.18
C PRO A 202 2.24 17.86 19.38
N ARG A 203 2.18 17.70 18.07
CA ARG A 203 1.44 18.58 17.15
C ARG A 203 0.62 17.77 16.17
N ALA A 204 -0.41 18.39 15.59
CA ALA A 204 -1.17 17.82 14.49
C ALA A 204 -0.58 18.26 13.15
N VAL A 205 -0.46 17.32 12.23
CA VAL A 205 0.00 17.51 10.85
C VAL A 205 -1.07 17.03 9.90
N THR A 206 -1.36 17.78 8.85
CA THR A 206 -2.22 17.33 7.75
C THR A 206 -1.53 17.64 6.43
N GLY A 207 -1.28 16.62 5.64
CA GLY A 207 -0.59 16.78 4.36
C GLY A 207 -0.80 15.60 3.42
N PRO A 208 -0.42 15.75 2.14
CA PRO A 208 -0.43 14.67 1.18
C PRO A 208 0.58 13.59 1.59
N THR A 209 0.26 12.35 1.28
CA THR A 209 1.15 11.21 1.56
C THR A 209 2.03 10.89 0.37
N TRP A 210 3.20 10.36 0.65
CA TRP A 210 4.12 9.77 -0.32
C TRP A 210 4.89 8.63 0.35
N GLY A 211 5.30 7.64 -0.42
CA GLY A 211 6.11 6.53 0.09
C GLY A 211 5.65 5.17 -0.42
N GLY A 212 5.59 4.17 0.47
CA GLY A 212 5.23 2.79 0.17
C GLY A 212 6.23 1.77 0.68
N CYS A 213 6.43 0.68 -0.06
CA CYS A 213 7.38 -0.38 0.25
C CYS A 213 8.83 0.11 0.11
N LEU A 214 9.61 0.03 1.19
CA LEU A 214 10.99 0.55 1.25
C LEU A 214 11.91 -0.11 0.24
N GLU A 215 11.78 -1.41 0.04
CA GLU A 215 12.57 -2.18 -0.92
C GLU A 215 12.32 -1.66 -2.34
N VAL A 216 11.07 -1.45 -2.69
CA VAL A 216 10.69 -0.93 -4.01
C VAL A 216 11.12 0.53 -4.20
N ILE A 217 10.97 1.37 -3.15
CA ILE A 217 11.48 2.76 -3.18
C ILE A 217 12.99 2.75 -3.44
N GLN A 218 13.74 1.86 -2.80
CA GLN A 218 15.18 1.74 -3.03
C GLN A 218 15.49 1.39 -4.49
N TRP A 219 14.73 0.46 -5.09
CA TRP A 219 14.92 0.08 -6.51
C TRP A 219 14.59 1.23 -7.45
N ILE A 220 13.48 1.93 -7.19
CA ILE A 220 13.08 3.14 -7.93
C ILE A 220 14.18 4.20 -7.90
N LEU A 221 14.72 4.50 -6.72
CA LEU A 221 15.76 5.51 -6.54
C LEU A 221 17.09 5.08 -7.19
N THR A 222 17.45 3.81 -7.08
CA THR A 222 18.67 3.25 -7.70
C THR A 222 18.59 3.27 -9.21
N ALA A 223 17.42 2.93 -9.77
CA ALA A 223 17.18 2.95 -11.22
C ALA A 223 16.99 4.38 -11.79
N GLY A 224 16.99 5.41 -10.94
CA GLY A 224 16.75 6.80 -11.36
C GLY A 224 15.34 7.02 -11.95
N ARG A 225 14.38 6.18 -11.57
CA ARG A 225 12.98 6.33 -11.98
C ARG A 225 12.31 7.44 -11.15
N PHE A 226 11.37 8.16 -11.78
CA PHE A 226 10.56 9.19 -11.13
C PHE A 226 11.42 10.17 -10.32
N PRO A 227 12.09 11.15 -10.97
CA PRO A 227 12.86 12.18 -10.30
C PRO A 227 11.90 13.08 -9.48
N PHE A 228 11.45 12.57 -8.34
CA PHE A 228 10.60 13.29 -7.42
C PHE A 228 11.48 14.18 -6.53
N SER A 229 11.19 15.48 -6.51
CA SER A 229 11.91 16.41 -5.67
C SER A 229 11.40 16.35 -4.23
N PRO A 230 12.29 16.25 -3.23
CA PRO A 230 11.90 16.33 -1.83
C PRO A 230 11.09 17.58 -1.49
N GLU A 231 11.34 18.70 -2.17
CA GLU A 231 10.62 19.96 -1.97
C GLU A 231 9.11 19.83 -2.27
N ALA A 232 8.72 18.90 -3.15
CA ALA A 232 7.31 18.63 -3.43
C ALA A 232 6.58 17.98 -2.26
N LEU A 233 7.34 17.45 -1.26
CA LEU A 233 6.81 16.81 -0.05
C LEU A 233 6.69 17.75 1.15
N HIS A 234 7.06 19.02 1.04
CA HIS A 234 6.98 19.95 2.16
C HIS A 234 5.58 19.97 2.79
N GLY A 235 5.53 19.74 4.10
CA GLY A 235 4.28 19.63 4.86
C GLY A 235 3.55 18.29 4.67
N GLY A 236 4.13 17.35 3.94
CA GLY A 236 3.54 16.05 3.67
C GLY A 236 3.77 15.02 4.77
N VAL A 237 3.24 13.84 4.54
CA VAL A 237 3.36 12.65 5.39
C VAL A 237 4.06 11.54 4.62
N LEU A 238 5.20 11.09 5.11
CA LEU A 238 5.89 9.91 4.57
C LEU A 238 5.23 8.65 5.13
N ILE A 239 4.80 7.73 4.26
CA ILE A 239 4.33 6.40 4.65
C ILE A 239 5.36 5.37 4.21
N ILE A 240 5.88 4.56 5.12
CA ILE A 240 6.89 3.53 4.83
C ILE A 240 6.53 2.19 5.46
N GLU A 241 6.78 1.13 4.72
CA GLU A 241 6.59 -0.23 5.18
C GLU A 241 7.66 -1.16 4.61
N THR A 242 7.80 -2.36 5.18
CA THR A 242 8.72 -3.42 4.72
C THR A 242 7.93 -4.65 4.30
N SER A 243 8.46 -5.36 3.30
CA SER A 243 7.82 -6.55 2.73
C SER A 243 8.08 -7.82 3.55
N GLU A 244 7.53 -8.93 3.05
CA GLU A 244 7.75 -10.31 3.53
C GLU A 244 9.19 -10.83 3.32
N GLU A 245 10.05 -10.06 2.67
CA GLU A 245 11.50 -10.34 2.57
C GLU A 245 12.22 -10.27 3.93
N LEU A 246 11.50 -9.80 4.97
CA LEU A 246 11.95 -9.76 6.36
C LEU A 246 13.30 -9.06 6.54
N LEU A 247 13.44 -7.87 5.97
CA LEU A 247 14.66 -7.07 6.07
C LEU A 247 15.12 -6.92 7.52
N PRO A 248 16.39 -7.19 7.82
CA PRO A 248 16.96 -6.89 9.13
C PRO A 248 16.86 -5.38 9.43
N ALA A 249 16.63 -5.01 10.69
CA ALA A 249 16.53 -3.60 11.13
C ALA A 249 17.69 -2.73 10.62
N ARG A 250 18.92 -3.29 10.58
CA ARG A 250 20.09 -2.61 10.05
C ARG A 250 19.93 -2.19 8.58
N GLU A 251 19.35 -3.05 7.75
CA GLU A 251 19.16 -2.79 6.31
C GLU A 251 18.04 -1.78 6.10
N VAL A 252 16.96 -1.89 6.86
CA VAL A 252 15.91 -0.85 6.92
C VAL A 252 16.52 0.51 7.27
N GLY A 253 17.41 0.56 8.28
CA GLY A 253 18.13 1.77 8.65
C GLY A 253 18.99 2.34 7.53
N TRP A 254 19.60 1.51 6.68
CA TRP A 254 20.38 1.98 5.53
C TRP A 254 19.49 2.62 4.46
N ILE A 255 18.32 2.05 4.19
CA ILE A 255 17.36 2.58 3.21
C ILE A 255 16.80 3.91 3.73
N VAL A 256 16.31 3.95 4.98
CA VAL A 256 15.74 5.16 5.58
C VAL A 256 16.79 6.30 5.66
N ARG A 257 18.06 5.96 5.99
CA ARG A 257 19.16 6.93 5.92
C ARG A 257 19.37 7.47 4.50
N SER A 258 19.27 6.62 3.48
CA SER A 258 19.40 7.06 2.09
C SER A 258 18.29 8.04 1.70
N LEU A 259 17.08 7.87 2.23
CA LEU A 259 15.99 8.85 2.08
C LEU A 259 16.34 10.16 2.80
N GLY A 260 16.98 10.10 3.97
CA GLY A 260 17.47 11.28 4.71
C GLY A 260 18.52 12.06 3.93
N GLU A 261 19.56 11.38 3.42
CA GLU A 261 20.63 11.99 2.59
C GLU A 261 20.09 12.63 1.30
N ARG A 262 18.99 12.15 0.79
CA ARG A 262 18.30 12.73 -0.37
C ARG A 262 17.33 13.86 -0.01
N GLY A 263 17.18 14.19 1.27
CA GLY A 263 16.32 15.28 1.74
C GLY A 263 14.84 14.91 1.95
N PHE A 264 14.43 13.67 1.72
CA PHE A 264 13.03 13.26 1.88
C PHE A 264 12.56 13.37 3.34
N LEU A 265 13.39 12.95 4.30
CA LEU A 265 13.03 13.01 5.72
C LEU A 265 12.93 14.46 6.24
N SER A 266 13.76 15.38 5.77
CA SER A 266 13.71 16.78 6.18
C SER A 266 12.56 17.57 5.52
N ALA A 267 11.96 17.05 4.46
CA ALA A 267 10.87 17.70 3.74
C ALA A 267 9.48 17.41 4.34
N VAL A 268 9.30 16.27 5.02
CA VAL A 268 7.99 15.86 5.54
C VAL A 268 7.77 16.35 6.97
N ASP A 269 6.52 16.59 7.33
CA ASP A 269 6.11 16.98 8.68
C ASP A 269 5.74 15.79 9.57
N ALA A 270 5.42 14.62 8.98
CA ALA A 270 5.16 13.40 9.72
C ALA A 270 5.64 12.15 8.97
N VAL A 271 5.86 11.07 9.73
CA VAL A 271 6.22 9.75 9.21
C VAL A 271 5.31 8.70 9.85
N LEU A 272 4.61 7.94 9.01
CA LEU A 272 3.88 6.75 9.43
C LEU A 272 4.67 5.51 9.02
N VAL A 273 4.95 4.65 9.97
CA VAL A 273 5.68 3.40 9.77
C VAL A 273 4.73 2.25 10.01
N ALA A 274 4.59 1.37 9.03
CA ALA A 274 3.74 0.20 9.17
C ALA A 274 4.29 -0.78 10.21
N ARG A 275 3.40 -1.62 10.75
CA ARG A 275 3.81 -2.80 11.51
C ARG A 275 4.56 -3.74 10.57
N PRO A 276 5.84 -4.05 10.83
CA PRO A 276 6.61 -4.88 9.93
C PRO A 276 6.28 -6.37 10.12
N PRO A 277 6.20 -7.16 9.03
CA PRO A 277 6.24 -8.61 9.17
C PRO A 277 7.63 -9.05 9.66
N VAL A 278 7.65 -10.07 10.49
CA VAL A 278 8.89 -10.70 11.02
C VAL A 278 8.84 -12.22 10.90
N SER A 279 7.82 -12.72 10.20
CA SER A 279 7.60 -14.14 9.91
C SER A 279 7.18 -14.32 8.46
N ASP A 280 7.59 -15.45 7.86
CA ASP A 280 7.12 -15.96 6.58
C ASP A 280 6.82 -17.47 6.68
N HIS A 281 6.45 -18.12 5.56
CA HIS A 281 6.13 -19.55 5.54
C HIS A 281 7.32 -20.45 5.90
N THR A 282 8.55 -19.97 5.81
CA THR A 282 9.78 -20.70 6.07
C THR A 282 10.41 -20.35 7.42
N ARG A 283 10.14 -19.13 7.92
CA ARG A 283 10.72 -18.57 9.13
C ARG A 283 9.63 -18.06 10.08
N ARG A 284 9.44 -18.76 11.18
CA ARG A 284 8.50 -18.39 12.27
C ARG A 284 9.22 -18.33 13.61
N PRO A 285 9.80 -17.18 13.98
CA PRO A 285 10.42 -17.02 15.29
C PRO A 285 9.41 -17.16 16.42
N PRO A 286 9.83 -17.55 17.65
CA PRO A 286 8.97 -17.48 18.83
C PRO A 286 8.39 -16.08 19.05
N ALA A 287 7.23 -15.96 19.71
CA ALA A 287 6.52 -14.68 19.89
C ALA A 287 7.40 -13.59 20.55
N ALA A 288 8.20 -13.95 21.56
CA ALA A 288 9.13 -13.02 22.20
C ALA A 288 10.21 -12.47 21.24
N ASP A 289 10.68 -13.31 20.31
CA ASP A 289 11.64 -12.89 19.31
C ASP A 289 10.98 -12.03 18.23
N ARG A 290 9.73 -12.33 17.86
CA ARG A 290 8.95 -11.49 16.91
C ARG A 290 8.77 -10.08 17.47
N ALA A 291 8.34 -9.95 18.73
CA ALA A 291 8.21 -8.65 19.40
C ALA A 291 9.54 -7.87 19.41
N ARG A 292 10.65 -8.55 19.76
CA ARG A 292 11.99 -7.95 19.77
C ARG A 292 12.44 -7.50 18.39
N LEU A 293 12.17 -8.26 17.32
CA LEU A 293 12.52 -7.89 15.95
C LEU A 293 11.77 -6.63 15.50
N ARG A 294 10.46 -6.52 15.82
CA ARG A 294 9.67 -5.33 15.55
C ARG A 294 10.18 -4.11 16.34
N GLU A 295 10.53 -4.31 17.60
CA GLU A 295 11.12 -3.27 18.43
C GLU A 295 12.46 -2.76 17.87
N GLN A 296 13.35 -3.66 17.45
CA GLN A 296 14.61 -3.29 16.82
C GLN A 296 14.40 -2.48 15.53
N GLN A 297 13.42 -2.86 14.71
CA GLN A 297 13.14 -2.13 13.48
C GLN A 297 12.54 -0.75 13.78
N ARG A 298 11.59 -0.66 14.73
CA ARG A 298 11.03 0.59 15.24
C ARG A 298 12.14 1.54 15.70
N ASP A 299 12.99 1.07 16.62
CA ASP A 299 14.04 1.90 17.23
C ASP A 299 15.03 2.39 16.18
N THR A 300 15.37 1.53 15.21
CA THR A 300 16.24 1.90 14.09
C THR A 300 15.64 3.00 13.22
N VAL A 301 14.37 2.86 12.84
CA VAL A 301 13.69 3.87 12.00
C VAL A 301 13.56 5.19 12.74
N VAL A 302 13.14 5.16 14.01
CA VAL A 302 12.96 6.36 14.84
C VAL A 302 14.31 7.09 15.05
N ASP A 303 15.38 6.35 15.33
CA ASP A 303 16.72 6.92 15.48
C ASP A 303 17.18 7.64 14.20
N VAL A 304 17.01 7.00 13.03
CA VAL A 304 17.38 7.63 11.76
C VAL A 304 16.51 8.85 11.47
N VAL A 305 15.17 8.73 11.56
CA VAL A 305 14.27 9.86 11.30
C VAL A 305 14.61 11.06 12.20
N SER A 306 14.81 10.81 13.50
CA SER A 306 15.12 11.88 14.47
C SER A 306 16.43 12.62 14.17
N ARG A 307 17.41 11.97 13.56
CA ARG A 307 18.68 12.60 13.16
C ARG A 307 18.51 13.57 11.99
N TYR A 308 17.62 13.26 11.03
CA TYR A 308 17.38 14.12 9.86
C TYR A 308 16.26 15.12 10.08
N ASN A 309 15.28 14.79 10.93
CA ASN A 309 14.13 15.64 11.21
C ASN A 309 13.57 15.39 12.62
N PRO A 310 14.14 16.04 13.65
CA PRO A 310 13.63 15.91 15.01
C PRO A 310 12.23 16.53 15.22
N GLU A 311 11.78 17.36 14.26
CA GLU A 311 10.47 18.01 14.30
C GLU A 311 9.35 17.19 13.65
N ALA A 312 9.66 16.05 13.03
CA ALA A 312 8.64 15.18 12.45
C ALA A 312 7.82 14.48 13.54
N VAL A 313 6.48 14.44 13.36
CA VAL A 313 5.63 13.56 14.15
C VAL A 313 5.75 12.16 13.59
N VAL A 314 6.16 11.18 14.41
CA VAL A 314 6.37 9.80 13.97
C VAL A 314 5.41 8.86 14.69
N CYS A 315 4.69 8.03 13.94
CA CYS A 315 3.89 6.94 14.48
C CYS A 315 4.33 5.61 13.87
N VAL A 316 4.66 4.63 14.71
CA VAL A 316 5.12 3.29 14.31
C VAL A 316 4.12 2.23 14.75
N GLY A 317 3.92 1.23 13.91
CA GLY A 317 3.02 0.10 14.13
C GLY A 317 1.66 0.23 13.43
N VAL A 318 1.52 1.18 12.50
CA VAL A 318 0.27 1.45 11.78
C VAL A 318 -0.04 0.30 10.80
N PRO A 319 -1.26 -0.25 10.75
CA PRO A 319 -1.57 -1.45 9.99
C PRO A 319 -1.92 -1.14 8.51
N PHE A 320 -0.92 -0.75 7.69
CA PHE A 320 -1.12 -0.46 6.26
C PHE A 320 -0.14 -1.18 5.31
N GLY A 321 0.85 -1.91 5.85
CA GLY A 321 1.86 -2.63 5.05
C GLY A 321 1.49 -4.10 4.79
N HIS A 322 2.49 -4.99 4.93
CA HIS A 322 2.36 -6.42 4.62
C HIS A 322 1.73 -7.27 5.73
N THR A 323 1.42 -6.71 6.91
CA THR A 323 0.67 -7.44 7.94
C THR A 323 -0.84 -7.27 7.74
N LYS A 324 -1.63 -8.23 8.21
CA LYS A 324 -3.10 -8.23 8.11
C LYS A 324 -3.73 -8.19 9.51
N PRO A 325 -4.86 -7.50 9.68
CA PRO A 325 -5.63 -6.71 8.70
C PRO A 325 -4.90 -5.45 8.22
N GLN A 326 -5.27 -4.94 7.04
CA GLN A 326 -4.64 -3.78 6.42
C GLN A 326 -5.64 -2.65 6.19
N TRP A 327 -5.31 -1.42 6.61
CA TRP A 327 -5.92 -0.21 6.10
C TRP A 327 -5.35 0.15 4.73
N ILE A 328 -6.19 0.54 3.81
CA ILE A 328 -5.80 1.18 2.55
C ILE A 328 -5.63 2.67 2.85
N LEU A 329 -4.48 3.26 2.54
CA LEU A 329 -4.21 4.67 2.80
C LEU A 329 -4.21 5.50 1.50
N PRO A 330 -4.64 6.76 1.53
CA PRO A 330 -4.40 7.67 0.40
C PRO A 330 -2.91 7.75 0.08
N HIS A 331 -2.56 7.84 -1.21
CA HIS A 331 -1.23 8.19 -1.72
C HIS A 331 -1.36 9.41 -2.63
N GLY A 332 -0.68 10.50 -2.29
CA GLY A 332 -0.95 11.83 -2.87
C GLY A 332 -2.17 12.53 -2.27
N GLY A 333 -3.02 11.81 -1.54
CA GLY A 333 -4.15 12.37 -0.79
C GLY A 333 -3.76 12.70 0.66
N PRO A 334 -4.58 13.51 1.39
CA PRO A 334 -4.20 13.97 2.72
C PRO A 334 -4.48 12.93 3.81
N ILE A 335 -3.53 12.87 4.74
CA ILE A 335 -3.68 12.22 6.05
C ILE A 335 -3.44 13.26 7.14
N THR A 336 -4.24 13.18 8.21
CA THR A 336 -3.99 13.92 9.46
C THR A 336 -3.32 12.98 10.46
N VAL A 337 -2.14 13.36 10.95
CA VAL A 337 -1.40 12.69 12.01
C VAL A 337 -1.44 13.61 13.23
N ASP A 338 -2.25 13.28 14.22
CA ASP A 338 -2.42 14.07 15.42
C ASP A 338 -1.55 13.48 16.55
N GLY A 339 -0.37 14.06 16.76
CA GLY A 339 0.56 13.65 17.81
C GLY A 339 0.13 14.08 19.22
N VAL A 340 -0.88 14.97 19.36
CA VAL A 340 -1.43 15.38 20.66
C VAL A 340 -2.41 14.33 21.16
N GLU A 341 -3.43 14.04 20.33
CA GLU A 341 -4.49 13.08 20.66
C GLU A 341 -4.10 11.63 20.32
N ARG A 342 -2.96 11.43 19.63
CA ARG A 342 -2.46 10.14 19.16
C ARG A 342 -3.47 9.42 18.26
N ARG A 343 -3.97 10.15 17.26
CA ARG A 343 -4.97 9.69 16.29
C ARG A 343 -4.51 9.95 14.86
N ILE A 344 -4.96 9.10 13.96
CA ILE A 344 -4.67 9.22 12.53
C ILE A 344 -6.00 9.22 11.77
N PHE A 345 -6.14 10.15 10.81
CA PHE A 345 -7.33 10.22 9.96
C PHE A 345 -6.91 10.27 8.50
N ALA A 346 -7.46 9.38 7.69
CA ALA A 346 -7.28 9.36 6.24
C ALA A 346 -8.49 9.97 5.53
N ASP A 347 -8.25 10.84 4.55
CA ASP A 347 -9.28 11.48 3.72
C ASP A 347 -9.28 10.82 2.34
N TYR A 348 -10.36 10.11 2.04
CA TYR A 348 -10.49 9.34 0.80
C TYR A 348 -11.20 10.10 -0.34
N ARG A 349 -11.51 11.38 -0.14
CA ARG A 349 -12.16 12.22 -1.18
C ARG A 349 -11.36 12.26 -2.46
#